data_4a862b9097ce6bb7c6c66e08bba22a47
#
_entry.id   4a862b9097ce6bb7c6c66e08bba22a47
#
_cell.length_a   1.000
_cell.length_b   1.000
_cell.length_c   1.000
_cell.angle_alpha   90.00
_cell.angle_beta   90.00
_cell.angle_gamma   90.00
#
_symmetry.space_group_name_H-M   'P 1'
#
loop_
_entity.id
_entity.type
_entity.pdbx_description
1 polymer ?
#
loop_
_entity_poly.entity_id
_entity_poly.type
_entity_poly.pdbx_seq_one_letter_code
_entity_poly.pdbx_strand_id
1 'polypeptide(L)'
;MEILMPDPISIGDLDLVPIPGKTYFNIDREWREEFIYFLLIDRFQDEVSRQIATGSARSFGVVTPNNFYGGNIKGITRNLEYIARLGCTAIWLSPVFENNPGAYHGYDINNYLGVDPHFGTKQDLIDLVDAAHSFQKDGHPYPMRVILDVVINDSGDNWFYRGGFRYFYFNDQIFPFGDFRRPDRPLPIELRNSDWYHRRGEMRDYDHAPENQHGDILALKDYANDDDPIGSGVINALIKIYCYWIREADVDGFRVDAVKHIGELACARFSSNIREYAYTLGKRQFFLFGEIASPSDDIYNRYIGQNTSKAGWQ
;
A
#
# COMPACT_ATOMS: atom_id res chain seq x y z
N MET A 1 -0.96 -22.35 25.84
CA MET A 1 -1.42 -22.81 24.52
C MET A 1 -2.14 -21.61 23.93
N GLU A 2 -1.41 -20.80 23.20
CA GLU A 2 -2.03 -19.71 22.45
C GLU A 2 -2.97 -20.34 21.43
N ILE A 3 -4.23 -19.98 21.49
CA ILE A 3 -5.19 -20.32 20.44
C ILE A 3 -4.79 -19.44 19.27
N LEU A 4 -4.12 -20.00 18.28
CA LEU A 4 -3.89 -19.34 17.00
C LEU A 4 -5.27 -19.00 16.43
N MET A 5 -5.63 -17.73 16.51
CA MET A 5 -6.82 -17.24 15.81
C MET A 5 -6.57 -17.39 14.31
N PRO A 6 -7.55 -17.87 13.55
CA PRO A 6 -7.41 -17.95 12.10
C PRO A 6 -7.17 -16.54 11.53
N ASP A 7 -6.45 -16.47 10.41
CA ASP A 7 -6.24 -15.21 9.72
C ASP A 7 -7.59 -14.57 9.36
N PRO A 8 -7.73 -13.25 9.52
CA PRO A 8 -8.97 -12.55 9.20
C PRO A 8 -9.30 -12.68 7.71
N ILE A 9 -10.59 -12.84 7.40
CA ILE A 9 -11.08 -12.93 6.02
C ILE A 9 -12.11 -11.83 5.71
N SER A 10 -12.59 -11.12 6.72
CA SER A 10 -13.58 -10.06 6.64
C SER A 10 -13.09 -8.82 7.39
N ILE A 11 -13.55 -7.65 7.00
CA ILE A 11 -13.34 -6.43 7.81
C ILE A 11 -14.02 -6.54 9.19
N GLY A 12 -15.02 -7.42 9.33
CA GLY A 12 -15.66 -7.73 10.60
C GLY A 12 -14.73 -8.40 11.61
N ASP A 13 -13.75 -9.14 11.13
CA ASP A 13 -12.78 -9.87 11.95
C ASP A 13 -11.65 -8.98 12.49
N LEU A 14 -11.51 -7.75 11.94
CA LEU A 14 -10.41 -6.86 12.29
C LEU A 14 -10.64 -6.20 13.64
N ASP A 15 -9.79 -6.53 14.60
CA ASP A 15 -9.72 -5.84 15.88
C ASP A 15 -8.86 -4.57 15.74
N LEU A 16 -9.42 -3.44 16.09
CA LEU A 16 -8.73 -2.13 16.10
C LEU A 16 -8.47 -1.60 17.53
N VAL A 17 -8.83 -2.38 18.55
CA VAL A 17 -8.50 -2.03 19.93
C VAL A 17 -6.99 -2.12 20.11
N PRO A 18 -6.32 -1.13 20.73
CA PRO A 18 -4.89 -1.18 20.97
C PRO A 18 -4.49 -2.49 21.66
N ILE A 19 -3.39 -3.11 21.21
CA ILE A 19 -2.93 -4.39 21.80
C ILE A 19 -2.57 -4.15 23.27
N PRO A 20 -3.18 -4.89 24.22
CA PRO A 20 -2.94 -4.68 25.64
C PRO A 20 -1.45 -4.79 25.98
N GLY A 21 -0.91 -3.79 26.65
CA GLY A 21 0.49 -3.75 27.06
C GLY A 21 1.50 -3.38 25.96
N LYS A 22 1.09 -3.23 24.71
CA LYS A 22 1.97 -2.73 23.63
C LYS A 22 2.09 -1.23 23.73
N THR A 23 3.33 -0.75 23.75
CA THR A 23 3.65 0.67 23.54
C THR A 23 4.05 0.83 22.09
N TYR A 24 3.26 1.60 21.36
CA TYR A 24 3.53 1.89 19.94
C TYR A 24 4.69 2.88 19.82
N PHE A 25 5.52 2.64 18.82
CA PHE A 25 6.69 3.48 18.59
C PHE A 25 6.29 4.92 18.23
N ASN A 26 6.91 5.86 18.91
CA ASN A 26 6.75 7.28 18.63
C ASN A 26 8.03 8.01 19.05
N ILE A 27 8.60 8.79 18.14
CA ILE A 27 9.76 9.64 18.41
C ILE A 27 9.45 11.08 18.04
N ASP A 28 10.02 12.00 18.81
CA ASP A 28 9.82 13.43 18.63
C ASP A 28 10.85 14.02 17.66
N ARG A 29 10.92 13.45 16.46
CA ARG A 29 11.74 13.92 15.34
C ARG A 29 10.84 14.20 14.15
N GLU A 30 10.97 15.39 13.57
CA GLU A 30 10.11 15.77 12.45
C GLU A 30 10.47 15.03 11.16
N TRP A 31 9.45 14.77 10.33
CA TRP A 31 9.65 14.04 9.08
C TRP A 31 10.52 14.77 8.06
N ARG A 32 10.62 16.09 8.12
CA ARG A 32 11.55 16.88 7.30
C ARG A 32 13.04 16.62 7.62
N GLU A 33 13.32 15.95 8.72
CA GLU A 33 14.66 15.56 9.15
C GLU A 33 15.00 14.12 8.73
N GLU A 34 14.04 13.40 8.15
CA GLU A 34 14.24 12.02 7.72
C GLU A 34 14.85 11.93 6.33
N PHE A 35 15.76 10.97 6.16
CA PHE A 35 16.22 10.49 4.86
C PHE A 35 15.55 9.16 4.57
N ILE A 36 14.68 9.13 3.55
CA ILE A 36 13.86 7.97 3.21
C ILE A 36 14.56 7.13 2.16
N TYR A 37 14.73 5.84 2.45
CA TYR A 37 15.20 4.84 1.48
C TYR A 37 14.01 4.06 0.94
N PHE A 38 13.66 4.26 -0.33
CA PHE A 38 12.66 3.46 -1.01
C PHE A 38 13.28 2.19 -1.56
N LEU A 39 12.59 1.06 -1.42
CA LEU A 39 12.98 -0.20 -2.01
C LEU A 39 11.79 -1.04 -2.49
N LEU A 40 11.99 -1.73 -3.62
CA LEU A 40 11.16 -2.84 -4.05
C LEU A 40 11.66 -4.10 -3.33
N ILE A 41 10.78 -4.73 -2.55
CA ILE A 41 11.14 -5.87 -1.67
C ILE A 41 11.81 -6.98 -2.49
N ASP A 42 11.16 -7.40 -3.58
CA ASP A 42 11.66 -8.45 -4.46
C ASP A 42 13.07 -8.18 -5.03
N ARG A 43 13.42 -6.89 -5.19
CA ARG A 43 14.65 -6.44 -5.86
C ARG A 43 15.79 -6.13 -4.91
N PHE A 44 15.54 -6.08 -3.61
CA PHE A 44 16.55 -5.64 -2.66
C PHE A 44 17.51 -6.77 -2.28
N GLN A 45 17.09 -7.71 -1.45
CA GLN A 45 17.96 -8.80 -0.95
C GLN A 45 17.10 -9.95 -0.41
N ASP A 46 17.57 -11.20 -0.63
CA ASP A 46 17.02 -12.38 0.05
C ASP A 46 17.63 -12.57 1.46
N GLU A 47 17.03 -13.44 2.27
CA GLU A 47 17.54 -13.77 3.60
C GLU A 47 18.82 -14.60 3.58
N VAL A 48 19.10 -15.28 2.47
CA VAL A 48 20.30 -16.08 2.30
C VAL A 48 21.40 -15.18 1.81
N SER A 49 22.36 -14.88 2.67
CA SER A 49 23.61 -14.23 2.29
C SER A 49 24.34 -15.18 1.31
N ARG A 50 23.93 -15.14 0.06
CA ARG A 50 24.70 -15.75 -1.01
C ARG A 50 25.92 -14.87 -1.16
N GLN A 51 27.09 -15.35 -0.67
CA GLN A 51 28.33 -14.83 -1.15
C GLN A 51 28.21 -14.79 -2.66
N ILE A 52 28.25 -13.59 -3.22
CA ILE A 52 28.41 -13.42 -4.66
C ILE A 52 29.74 -14.11 -4.93
N ALA A 53 29.69 -15.38 -5.36
CA ALA A 53 30.86 -16.08 -5.81
C ALA A 53 31.43 -15.20 -6.92
N THR A 54 32.60 -14.61 -6.64
CA THR A 54 33.35 -13.84 -7.62
C THR A 54 33.51 -14.75 -8.84
N GLY A 55 32.70 -14.52 -9.89
CA GLY A 55 32.75 -15.31 -11.11
C GLY A 55 31.44 -15.87 -11.64
N SER A 56 30.36 -15.94 -10.85
CA SER A 56 29.03 -16.09 -11.38
C SER A 56 28.24 -14.80 -11.07
N ALA A 57 28.37 -13.83 -11.97
CA ALA A 57 27.32 -12.86 -12.09
C ALA A 57 26.02 -13.66 -12.12
N ARG A 58 25.18 -13.58 -11.09
CA ARG A 58 23.76 -13.69 -11.34
C ARG A 58 23.56 -12.69 -12.46
N SER A 59 23.40 -13.19 -13.66
CA SER A 59 23.07 -12.33 -14.77
C SER A 59 21.83 -11.60 -14.32
N PHE A 60 21.95 -10.32 -14.05
CA PHE A 60 20.84 -9.41 -14.07
C PHE A 60 20.12 -9.77 -15.35
N GLY A 61 18.98 -10.45 -15.26
CA GLY A 61 18.27 -10.93 -16.45
C GLY A 61 17.86 -12.39 -16.49
N VAL A 62 18.19 -13.24 -15.51
CA VAL A 62 17.47 -14.50 -15.34
C VAL A 62 16.18 -14.17 -14.60
N VAL A 63 15.23 -13.64 -15.36
CA VAL A 63 13.84 -13.54 -14.96
C VAL A 63 13.41 -14.96 -14.66
N THR A 64 13.06 -15.27 -13.41
CA THR A 64 12.37 -16.52 -13.10
C THR A 64 11.10 -16.56 -13.92
N PRO A 65 10.52 -17.73 -14.20
CA PRO A 65 9.25 -17.83 -14.95
C PRO A 65 8.12 -16.93 -14.43
N ASN A 66 8.25 -16.43 -13.18
CA ASN A 66 7.29 -15.58 -12.49
C ASN A 66 7.78 -14.15 -12.25
N ASN A 67 8.83 -13.69 -12.93
CA ASN A 67 9.42 -12.35 -12.78
C ASN A 67 9.99 -11.99 -11.39
N PHE A 68 10.08 -12.92 -10.44
CA PHE A 68 10.64 -12.68 -9.12
C PHE A 68 12.17 -12.83 -9.10
N TYR A 69 12.85 -11.93 -8.37
CA TYR A 69 14.29 -12.02 -8.08
C TYR A 69 14.57 -12.62 -6.70
N GLY A 70 13.55 -12.66 -5.82
CA GLY A 70 13.57 -13.37 -4.55
C GLY A 70 14.03 -12.55 -3.35
N GLY A 71 14.07 -11.22 -3.47
CA GLY A 71 14.20 -10.33 -2.32
C GLY A 71 13.01 -10.50 -1.37
N ASN A 72 13.26 -10.37 -0.07
CA ASN A 72 12.26 -10.58 0.96
C ASN A 72 12.47 -9.70 2.20
N ILE A 73 11.48 -9.67 3.09
CA ILE A 73 11.47 -8.83 4.30
C ILE A 73 12.66 -9.18 5.21
N LYS A 74 12.98 -10.46 5.38
CA LYS A 74 14.15 -10.87 6.18
C LYS A 74 15.45 -10.37 5.61
N GLY A 75 15.56 -10.32 4.28
CA GLY A 75 16.72 -9.73 3.60
C GLY A 75 16.88 -8.25 3.94
N ILE A 76 15.78 -7.51 4.05
CA ILE A 76 15.80 -6.10 4.46
C ILE A 76 16.23 -6.00 5.93
N THR A 77 15.64 -6.78 6.82
CA THR A 77 15.98 -6.80 8.26
C THR A 77 17.47 -7.01 8.49
N ARG A 78 18.10 -7.92 7.74
CA ARG A 78 19.55 -8.18 7.82
C ARG A 78 20.42 -7.06 7.28
N ASN A 79 19.86 -6.17 6.47
CA ASN A 79 20.60 -5.10 5.81
C ASN A 79 20.26 -3.69 6.35
N LEU A 80 19.64 -3.57 7.52
CA LEU A 80 19.36 -2.28 8.15
C LEU A 80 20.64 -1.44 8.33
N GLU A 81 21.76 -2.09 8.67
CA GLU A 81 23.06 -1.39 8.78
C GLU A 81 23.51 -0.79 7.44
N TYR A 82 23.31 -1.49 6.32
CA TYR A 82 23.64 -0.96 5.00
C TYR A 82 22.83 0.32 4.73
N ILE A 83 21.54 0.30 5.01
CA ILE A 83 20.63 1.45 4.83
C ILE A 83 21.05 2.61 5.75
N ALA A 84 21.39 2.30 7.01
CA ALA A 84 21.88 3.28 7.97
C ALA A 84 23.20 3.94 7.52
N ARG A 85 24.13 3.16 6.96
CA ARG A 85 25.41 3.69 6.44
C ARG A 85 25.24 4.65 5.26
N LEU A 86 24.13 4.59 4.55
CA LEU A 86 23.77 5.58 3.53
C LEU A 86 23.24 6.90 4.16
N GLY A 87 23.09 6.95 5.48
CA GLY A 87 22.52 8.08 6.21
C GLY A 87 21.00 8.07 6.25
N CYS A 88 20.35 6.99 5.79
CA CYS A 88 18.89 6.90 5.79
C CYS A 88 18.36 6.59 7.17
N THR A 89 17.26 7.24 7.54
CA THR A 89 16.60 7.16 8.86
C THR A 89 15.16 6.67 8.78
N ALA A 90 14.67 6.47 7.57
CA ALA A 90 13.37 5.86 7.31
C ALA A 90 13.44 4.93 6.08
N ILE A 91 12.64 3.88 6.08
CA ILE A 91 12.52 2.92 5.00
C ILE A 91 11.10 2.99 4.45
N TRP A 92 10.96 3.13 3.13
CA TRP A 92 9.70 2.98 2.43
C TRP A 92 9.71 1.67 1.64
N LEU A 93 8.80 0.76 2.01
CA LEU A 93 8.64 -0.55 1.38
C LEU A 93 7.59 -0.47 0.26
N SER A 94 7.85 -1.08 -0.90
CA SER A 94 6.78 -1.39 -1.86
C SER A 94 5.67 -2.19 -1.19
N PRO A 95 4.44 -2.25 -1.75
CA PRO A 95 3.33 -2.92 -1.08
C PRO A 95 3.69 -4.36 -0.68
N VAL A 96 3.38 -4.70 0.56
CA VAL A 96 3.74 -5.99 1.19
C VAL A 96 2.67 -7.05 1.05
N PHE A 97 1.47 -6.68 0.60
CA PHE A 97 0.26 -7.50 0.64
C PHE A 97 0.28 -8.62 -0.40
N GLU A 98 -0.53 -9.67 -0.18
CA GLU A 98 -0.58 -10.81 -1.11
C GLU A 98 -1.09 -10.38 -2.48
N ASN A 99 -0.34 -10.73 -3.51
CA ASN A 99 -0.58 -10.35 -4.89
C ASN A 99 -1.10 -11.50 -5.75
N ASN A 100 -1.61 -11.18 -6.92
CA ASN A 100 -1.83 -12.16 -7.96
C ASN A 100 -0.48 -12.74 -8.46
N PRO A 101 -0.48 -13.99 -8.94
CA PRO A 101 0.75 -14.65 -9.36
C PRO A 101 1.57 -13.84 -10.39
N GLY A 102 2.85 -13.66 -10.12
CA GLY A 102 3.78 -12.96 -11.02
C GLY A 102 3.93 -11.45 -10.76
N ALA A 103 3.17 -10.88 -9.85
CA ALA A 103 3.20 -9.46 -9.54
C ALA A 103 4.26 -9.12 -8.49
N TYR A 104 5.53 -9.20 -8.87
CA TYR A 104 6.70 -8.94 -8.01
C TYR A 104 6.73 -7.54 -7.40
N HIS A 105 6.02 -6.59 -7.99
CA HIS A 105 6.03 -5.17 -7.61
C HIS A 105 5.14 -4.84 -6.41
N GLY A 106 4.18 -5.71 -6.08
CA GLY A 106 3.31 -5.54 -4.93
C GLY A 106 1.98 -4.82 -5.19
N TYR A 107 1.73 -4.28 -6.39
CA TYR A 107 0.53 -3.47 -6.66
C TYR A 107 -0.67 -4.28 -7.19
N ASP A 108 -0.51 -5.54 -7.55
CA ASP A 108 -1.61 -6.41 -8.04
C ASP A 108 -2.25 -7.18 -6.88
N ILE A 109 -2.76 -6.43 -5.88
CA ILE A 109 -3.17 -6.97 -4.58
C ILE A 109 -4.46 -7.80 -4.71
N ASN A 110 -4.44 -9.01 -4.17
CA ASN A 110 -5.62 -9.86 -4.06
C ASN A 110 -6.01 -10.20 -2.61
N ASN A 111 -5.13 -9.94 -1.64
CA ASN A 111 -5.42 -10.08 -0.23
C ASN A 111 -4.75 -8.97 0.59
N TYR A 112 -5.55 -8.04 1.06
CA TYR A 112 -5.09 -6.91 1.88
C TYR A 112 -4.84 -7.28 3.35
N LEU A 113 -5.20 -8.50 3.77
CA LEU A 113 -5.11 -8.97 5.15
C LEU A 113 -3.90 -9.88 5.40
N GLY A 114 -3.17 -10.24 4.34
CA GLY A 114 -1.99 -11.09 4.40
C GLY A 114 -0.77 -10.45 3.76
N VAL A 115 0.41 -10.83 4.21
CA VAL A 115 1.68 -10.51 3.55
C VAL A 115 1.91 -11.52 2.42
N ASP A 116 2.44 -11.05 1.30
CA ASP A 116 2.74 -11.92 0.16
C ASP A 116 3.77 -13.00 0.55
N PRO A 117 3.47 -14.29 0.33
CA PRO A 117 4.38 -15.37 0.71
C PRO A 117 5.78 -15.30 0.05
N HIS A 118 5.92 -14.60 -1.10
CA HIS A 118 7.22 -14.37 -1.71
C HIS A 118 8.05 -13.36 -0.93
N PHE A 119 7.41 -12.44 -0.22
CA PHE A 119 8.07 -11.42 0.59
C PHE A 119 8.29 -11.87 2.03
N GLY A 120 7.46 -12.78 2.54
CA GLY A 120 7.57 -13.28 3.90
C GLY A 120 6.24 -13.51 4.57
N THR A 121 6.22 -13.36 5.88
CA THR A 121 5.04 -13.51 6.72
C THR A 121 4.69 -12.19 7.41
N LYS A 122 3.49 -12.09 8.00
CA LYS A 122 3.12 -10.98 8.87
C LYS A 122 4.12 -10.80 10.02
N GLN A 123 4.61 -11.92 10.60
CA GLN A 123 5.61 -11.85 11.67
C GLN A 123 6.94 -11.28 11.17
N ASP A 124 7.38 -11.62 9.95
CA ASP A 124 8.59 -11.05 9.38
C ASP A 124 8.48 -9.52 9.19
N LEU A 125 7.30 -9.02 8.86
CA LEU A 125 7.04 -7.58 8.79
C LEU A 125 7.11 -6.93 10.18
N ILE A 126 6.49 -7.53 11.18
CA ILE A 126 6.56 -7.07 12.58
C ILE A 126 8.02 -7.05 13.04
N ASP A 127 8.75 -8.13 12.81
CA ASP A 127 10.16 -8.26 13.20
C ASP A 127 11.05 -7.20 12.51
N LEU A 128 10.78 -6.88 11.25
CA LEU A 128 11.47 -5.80 10.53
C LEU A 128 11.21 -4.45 11.19
N VAL A 129 9.95 -4.15 11.49
CA VAL A 129 9.57 -2.87 12.10
C VAL A 129 10.18 -2.75 13.49
N ASP A 130 10.10 -3.79 14.32
CA ASP A 130 10.71 -3.81 15.66
C ASP A 130 12.24 -3.65 15.60
N ALA A 131 12.90 -4.31 14.63
CA ALA A 131 14.33 -4.17 14.42
C ALA A 131 14.71 -2.75 13.96
N ALA A 132 13.90 -2.12 13.11
CA ALA A 132 14.11 -0.75 12.67
C ALA A 132 13.91 0.25 13.83
N HIS A 133 12.88 0.09 14.64
CA HIS A 133 12.59 0.93 15.80
C HIS A 133 13.62 0.79 16.92
N SER A 134 14.24 -0.37 17.04
CA SER A 134 15.30 -0.62 18.03
C SER A 134 16.71 -0.42 17.48
N PHE A 135 16.83 -0.03 16.22
CA PHE A 135 18.14 0.07 15.55
C PHE A 135 19.01 1.12 16.24
N GLN A 136 20.20 0.66 16.65
CA GLN A 136 21.24 1.50 17.24
C GLN A 136 22.60 0.98 16.76
N LYS A 137 23.39 1.86 16.16
CA LYS A 137 24.75 1.56 15.75
C LYS A 137 25.62 2.81 15.84
N ASP A 138 26.92 2.60 16.10
CA ASP A 138 27.91 3.67 16.14
C ASP A 138 27.86 4.51 14.85
N GLY A 139 27.66 5.81 15.01
CA GLY A 139 27.50 6.75 13.89
C GLY A 139 26.08 6.87 13.32
N HIS A 140 25.13 6.07 13.81
CA HIS A 140 23.72 6.20 13.47
C HIS A 140 22.90 6.23 14.78
N PRO A 141 22.72 7.39 15.38
CA PRO A 141 22.15 7.52 16.74
C PRO A 141 20.64 7.36 16.82
N TYR A 142 19.97 7.16 15.70
CA TYR A 142 18.51 7.21 15.62
C TYR A 142 17.90 5.88 15.23
N PRO A 143 16.77 5.48 15.85
CA PRO A 143 15.94 4.43 15.32
C PRO A 143 15.40 4.80 13.94
N MET A 144 15.15 3.80 13.10
CA MET A 144 14.57 3.98 11.77
C MET A 144 13.05 3.89 11.81
N ARG A 145 12.38 4.71 11.01
CA ARG A 145 10.95 4.62 10.75
C ARG A 145 10.66 3.71 9.57
N VAL A 146 9.45 3.13 9.55
CA VAL A 146 9.01 2.27 8.45
C VAL A 146 7.70 2.79 7.86
N ILE A 147 7.71 3.00 6.54
CA ILE A 147 6.58 3.46 5.73
C ILE A 147 6.12 2.30 4.85
N LEU A 148 4.84 1.99 4.84
CA LEU A 148 4.26 1.08 3.86
C LEU A 148 3.71 1.84 2.66
N ASP A 149 3.89 1.27 1.49
CA ASP A 149 3.15 1.65 0.29
C ASP A 149 1.76 1.02 0.35
N VAL A 150 0.73 1.84 0.17
CA VAL A 150 -0.68 1.43 0.30
C VAL A 150 -1.47 1.83 -0.94
N VAL A 151 -2.28 0.91 -1.42
CA VAL A 151 -3.11 1.07 -2.62
C VAL A 151 -4.56 1.22 -2.20
N ILE A 152 -5.18 2.33 -2.55
CA ILE A 152 -6.59 2.62 -2.25
C ILE A 152 -7.39 3.04 -3.49
N ASN A 153 -6.72 3.17 -4.63
CA ASN A 153 -7.37 3.49 -5.90
C ASN A 153 -7.98 2.26 -6.56
N ASP A 154 -7.27 1.16 -6.56
CA ASP A 154 -7.63 -0.06 -7.28
C ASP A 154 -7.34 -1.32 -6.47
N SER A 155 -7.86 -2.44 -6.94
CA SER A 155 -7.42 -3.78 -6.56
C SER A 155 -6.58 -4.39 -7.66
N GLY A 156 -5.96 -5.54 -7.37
CA GLY A 156 -5.35 -6.34 -8.42
C GLY A 156 -6.35 -6.77 -9.50
N ASP A 157 -5.86 -7.45 -10.53
CA ASP A 157 -6.69 -8.02 -11.62
C ASP A 157 -7.54 -9.21 -11.10
N ASN A 158 -8.40 -8.91 -10.12
CA ASN A 158 -9.15 -9.89 -9.34
C ASN A 158 -10.43 -10.39 -10.01
N TRP A 159 -10.90 -9.69 -11.05
CA TRP A 159 -12.13 -10.03 -11.76
C TRP A 159 -12.03 -9.65 -13.25
N PHE A 160 -13.01 -10.05 -14.05
CA PHE A 160 -13.02 -9.76 -15.49
C PHE A 160 -14.38 -9.21 -15.94
N TYR A 161 -14.35 -8.46 -17.03
CA TYR A 161 -15.56 -7.97 -17.70
C TYR A 161 -16.26 -9.06 -18.45
N ARG A 162 -17.58 -9.16 -18.35
CA ARG A 162 -18.36 -10.07 -19.17
C ARG A 162 -18.23 -9.68 -20.65
N GLY A 163 -17.80 -10.64 -21.46
CA GLY A 163 -17.52 -10.42 -22.89
C GLY A 163 -16.11 -9.90 -23.16
N GLY A 164 -15.19 -10.01 -22.19
CA GLY A 164 -13.76 -9.78 -22.36
C GLY A 164 -13.30 -8.35 -22.07
N PHE A 165 -12.07 -8.08 -22.44
CA PHE A 165 -11.38 -6.81 -22.19
C PHE A 165 -12.14 -5.60 -22.69
N ARG A 166 -12.07 -4.48 -21.97
CA ARG A 166 -12.72 -3.20 -22.28
C ARG A 166 -11.74 -2.04 -22.09
N TYR A 167 -11.83 -1.06 -22.98
CA TYR A 167 -11.28 0.26 -22.77
C TYR A 167 -12.34 1.21 -22.22
N PHE A 168 -11.90 2.26 -21.54
CA PHE A 168 -12.77 3.36 -21.17
C PHE A 168 -13.37 4.03 -22.41
N TYR A 169 -14.66 4.33 -22.36
CA TYR A 169 -15.35 5.07 -23.42
C TYR A 169 -15.78 6.44 -22.92
N PHE A 170 -15.72 7.41 -23.80
CA PHE A 170 -15.97 8.81 -23.52
C PHE A 170 -17.35 9.10 -22.88
N ASN A 171 -18.32 8.24 -23.05
CA ASN A 171 -19.65 8.34 -22.45
C ASN A 171 -19.72 7.74 -21.04
N ASP A 172 -18.60 7.40 -20.42
CA ASP A 172 -18.50 6.82 -19.09
C ASP A 172 -19.41 5.59 -18.90
N GLN A 173 -19.36 4.67 -19.85
CA GLN A 173 -20.19 3.48 -19.90
C GLN A 173 -19.81 2.47 -18.81
N ILE A 174 -20.77 2.01 -18.01
CA ILE A 174 -20.59 0.88 -17.08
C ILE A 174 -20.64 -0.44 -17.87
N PHE A 175 -19.62 -1.27 -17.70
CA PHE A 175 -19.58 -2.59 -18.29
C PHE A 175 -20.08 -3.67 -17.33
N PRO A 176 -20.74 -4.72 -17.85
CA PRO A 176 -21.19 -5.82 -17.04
C PRO A 176 -20.02 -6.55 -16.36
N PHE A 177 -20.16 -6.77 -15.06
CA PHE A 177 -19.27 -7.63 -14.29
C PHE A 177 -19.34 -9.08 -14.82
N GLY A 178 -18.20 -9.71 -14.98
CA GLY A 178 -18.10 -11.12 -15.36
C GLY A 178 -18.15 -12.03 -14.15
N ASP A 179 -17.01 -12.22 -13.52
CA ASP A 179 -16.87 -12.98 -12.28
C ASP A 179 -15.49 -12.70 -11.66
N PHE A 180 -15.31 -13.08 -10.40
CA PHE A 180 -13.99 -13.08 -9.76
C PHE A 180 -13.13 -14.21 -10.32
N ARG A 181 -11.82 -13.94 -10.51
CA ARG A 181 -10.88 -14.93 -11.08
C ARG A 181 -10.61 -16.10 -10.15
N ARG A 182 -10.72 -15.84 -8.84
CA ARG A 182 -10.52 -16.84 -7.78
C ARG A 182 -11.74 -16.86 -6.86
N PRO A 183 -12.21 -18.05 -6.44
CA PRO A 183 -13.39 -18.17 -5.58
C PRO A 183 -13.14 -17.68 -4.14
N ASP A 184 -11.87 -17.59 -3.73
CA ASP A 184 -11.42 -17.20 -2.39
C ASP A 184 -10.78 -15.81 -2.33
N ARG A 185 -10.75 -15.05 -3.43
CA ARG A 185 -10.17 -13.72 -3.55
C ARG A 185 -11.11 -12.75 -4.29
N PRO A 186 -10.97 -11.42 -4.09
CA PRO A 186 -10.08 -10.75 -3.15
C PRO A 186 -10.48 -10.93 -1.68
N LEU A 187 -9.54 -10.61 -0.77
CA LEU A 187 -9.79 -10.48 0.67
C LEU A 187 -9.44 -9.08 1.16
N PRO A 188 -10.18 -8.51 2.13
CA PRO A 188 -11.35 -9.10 2.79
C PRO A 188 -12.52 -9.35 1.84
N ILE A 189 -13.43 -10.24 2.26
CA ILE A 189 -14.55 -10.70 1.40
C ILE A 189 -15.49 -9.58 0.95
N GLU A 190 -15.55 -8.47 1.65
CA GLU A 190 -16.33 -7.28 1.30
C GLU A 190 -15.86 -6.66 -0.01
N LEU A 191 -14.57 -6.78 -0.35
CA LEU A 191 -14.03 -6.34 -1.64
C LEU A 191 -14.56 -7.17 -2.83
N ARG A 192 -15.32 -8.23 -2.57
CA ARG A 192 -16.04 -9.01 -3.58
C ARG A 192 -17.41 -8.42 -3.91
N ASN A 193 -17.68 -7.22 -3.50
CA ASN A 193 -18.87 -6.48 -3.94
C ASN A 193 -18.57 -5.81 -5.29
N SER A 194 -19.20 -6.29 -6.37
CA SER A 194 -19.00 -5.74 -7.72
C SER A 194 -19.41 -4.28 -7.87
N ASP A 195 -20.25 -3.75 -6.95
CA ASP A 195 -20.69 -2.36 -6.97
C ASP A 195 -19.66 -1.41 -6.33
N TRP A 196 -18.59 -1.96 -5.75
CA TRP A 196 -17.45 -1.20 -5.26
C TRP A 196 -16.40 -0.93 -6.35
N TYR A 197 -16.69 -1.24 -7.61
CA TYR A 197 -15.83 -1.00 -8.76
C TYR A 197 -16.56 -0.15 -9.80
N HIS A 198 -15.89 0.82 -10.40
CA HIS A 198 -16.46 1.67 -11.43
C HIS A 198 -16.87 0.89 -12.68
N ARG A 199 -16.09 -0.12 -13.04
CA ARG A 199 -16.37 -1.00 -14.20
C ARG A 199 -16.46 -0.23 -15.52
N ARG A 200 -15.51 0.69 -15.74
CA ARG A 200 -15.49 1.57 -16.91
C ARG A 200 -14.50 1.15 -17.98
N GLY A 201 -13.66 0.12 -17.71
CA GLY A 201 -12.61 -0.35 -18.60
C GLY A 201 -11.28 0.35 -18.38
N GLU A 202 -10.22 -0.12 -19.04
CA GLU A 202 -8.87 0.41 -18.94
C GLU A 202 -8.78 1.84 -19.46
N MET A 203 -8.21 2.74 -18.66
CA MET A 203 -7.98 4.13 -19.05
C MET A 203 -6.84 4.24 -20.07
N ARG A 204 -6.94 5.26 -20.92
CA ARG A 204 -5.91 5.66 -21.88
C ARG A 204 -5.48 7.10 -21.65
N ASP A 205 -6.36 7.90 -21.06
CA ASP A 205 -6.07 9.27 -20.63
C ASP A 205 -5.92 9.30 -19.10
N TYR A 206 -4.67 9.42 -18.66
CA TYR A 206 -4.31 9.43 -17.25
C TYR A 206 -4.43 10.81 -16.60
N ASP A 207 -4.76 11.85 -17.37
CA ASP A 207 -4.70 13.23 -16.90
C ASP A 207 -6.05 13.94 -16.84
N HIS A 208 -7.07 13.44 -17.54
CA HIS A 208 -8.36 14.11 -17.60
C HIS A 208 -9.52 13.26 -17.08
N ALA A 209 -10.35 13.92 -16.24
CA ALA A 209 -11.60 13.32 -15.76
C ALA A 209 -12.64 13.22 -16.90
N PRO A 210 -13.56 12.24 -16.86
CA PRO A 210 -13.72 11.24 -15.79
C PRO A 210 -12.82 10.01 -15.95
N GLU A 211 -12.11 9.88 -17.06
CA GLU A 211 -11.35 8.66 -17.40
C GLU A 211 -10.26 8.35 -16.38
N ASN A 212 -9.50 9.37 -15.97
CA ASN A 212 -8.44 9.20 -14.98
C ASN A 212 -8.91 8.91 -13.56
N GLN A 213 -10.22 9.02 -13.28
CA GLN A 213 -10.80 8.74 -11.96
C GLN A 213 -11.66 7.49 -11.94
N HIS A 214 -12.14 7.03 -13.10
CA HIS A 214 -13.08 5.91 -13.17
C HIS A 214 -12.56 4.73 -13.98
N GLY A 215 -11.39 4.85 -14.60
CA GLY A 215 -10.82 3.82 -15.45
C GLY A 215 -9.85 2.91 -14.73
N ASP A 216 -9.79 1.66 -15.18
CA ASP A 216 -8.80 0.69 -14.69
C ASP A 216 -7.38 1.14 -15.08
N ILE A 217 -6.43 1.10 -14.16
CA ILE A 217 -5.00 1.29 -14.45
C ILE A 217 -4.45 -0.01 -15.00
N LEU A 218 -4.28 -0.09 -16.32
CA LEU A 218 -3.92 -1.34 -17.00
C LEU A 218 -4.94 -2.44 -16.67
N ALA A 219 -4.49 -3.56 -16.07
CA ALA A 219 -5.36 -4.65 -15.66
C ALA A 219 -5.95 -4.48 -14.25
N LEU A 220 -5.41 -3.55 -13.44
CA LEU A 220 -5.84 -3.31 -12.06
C LEU A 220 -7.25 -2.73 -12.03
N LYS A 221 -8.07 -3.18 -11.11
CA LYS A 221 -9.51 -2.92 -11.09
C LYS A 221 -9.85 -1.73 -10.21
N ASP A 222 -10.29 -0.67 -10.84
CA ASP A 222 -10.56 0.62 -10.24
C ASP A 222 -11.73 0.55 -9.24
N TYR A 223 -11.51 1.05 -8.01
CA TYR A 223 -12.52 1.13 -6.97
C TYR A 223 -13.44 2.34 -7.18
N ALA A 224 -14.73 2.17 -6.89
CA ALA A 224 -15.67 3.27 -6.82
C ALA A 224 -15.43 4.08 -5.54
N ASN A 225 -14.31 4.79 -5.52
CA ASN A 225 -13.84 5.64 -4.42
C ASN A 225 -14.14 7.12 -4.68
N ASP A 226 -15.32 7.40 -5.22
CA ASP A 226 -15.80 8.74 -5.56
C ASP A 226 -15.91 9.66 -4.34
N ASP A 227 -16.10 10.95 -4.64
CA ASP A 227 -16.34 12.01 -3.67
C ASP A 227 -17.73 11.94 -3.00
N ASP A 228 -18.30 10.76 -2.83
CA ASP A 228 -19.43 10.54 -1.95
C ASP A 228 -18.92 10.28 -0.51
N PRO A 229 -18.89 11.31 0.36
CA PRO A 229 -18.31 11.18 1.68
C PRO A 229 -19.09 10.26 2.61
N ILE A 230 -20.32 9.87 2.26
CA ILE A 230 -21.23 9.13 3.15
C ILE A 230 -21.39 7.69 2.71
N GLY A 231 -21.20 7.37 1.44
CA GLY A 231 -21.59 6.10 0.84
C GLY A 231 -20.48 5.17 0.37
N SER A 232 -19.24 5.63 0.27
CA SER A 232 -18.17 4.76 -0.24
C SER A 232 -17.83 3.62 0.74
N GLY A 233 -18.51 2.49 0.57
CA GLY A 233 -18.22 1.28 1.34
C GLY A 233 -16.77 0.85 1.21
N VAL A 234 -16.20 0.97 0.00
CA VAL A 234 -14.82 0.55 -0.27
C VAL A 234 -13.81 1.40 0.50
N ILE A 235 -13.93 2.73 0.53
CA ILE A 235 -12.97 3.57 1.24
C ILE A 235 -13.01 3.32 2.75
N ASN A 236 -14.21 3.05 3.31
CA ASN A 236 -14.35 2.69 4.72
C ASN A 236 -13.72 1.34 5.04
N ALA A 237 -13.84 0.36 4.15
CA ALA A 237 -13.18 -0.93 4.29
C ALA A 237 -11.65 -0.77 4.25
N LEU A 238 -11.13 0.01 3.29
CA LEU A 238 -9.70 0.28 3.16
C LEU A 238 -9.13 1.02 4.37
N ILE A 239 -9.85 2.02 4.90
CA ILE A 239 -9.47 2.69 6.16
C ILE A 239 -9.31 1.65 7.27
N LYS A 240 -10.29 0.75 7.45
CA LYS A 240 -10.25 -0.25 8.51
C LYS A 240 -9.09 -1.24 8.34
N ILE A 241 -8.83 -1.67 7.10
CA ILE A 241 -7.70 -2.53 6.75
C ILE A 241 -6.38 -1.86 7.13
N TYR A 242 -6.16 -0.61 6.76
CA TYR A 242 -4.89 0.05 7.01
C TYR A 242 -4.73 0.48 8.47
N CYS A 243 -5.81 0.80 9.19
CA CYS A 243 -5.78 0.93 10.65
C CYS A 243 -5.34 -0.38 11.33
N TYR A 244 -5.84 -1.52 10.86
CA TYR A 244 -5.40 -2.83 11.34
C TYR A 244 -3.89 -3.03 11.18
N TRP A 245 -3.31 -2.66 10.02
CA TRP A 245 -1.86 -2.78 9.80
C TRP A 245 -1.03 -1.82 10.67
N ILE A 246 -1.54 -0.62 10.98
CA ILE A 246 -0.87 0.26 11.97
C ILE A 246 -0.82 -0.43 13.34
N ARG A 247 -1.93 -1.03 13.75
CA ARG A 247 -2.04 -1.75 15.04
C ARG A 247 -1.10 -2.95 15.11
N GLU A 248 -1.11 -3.77 14.09
CA GLU A 248 -0.36 -5.03 14.07
C GLU A 248 1.14 -4.81 13.93
N ALA A 249 1.53 -4.08 12.90
CA ALA A 249 2.91 -3.93 12.51
C ALA A 249 3.61 -2.68 13.05
N ASP A 250 2.88 -1.78 13.69
CA ASP A 250 3.45 -0.54 14.30
C ASP A 250 4.19 0.37 13.32
N VAL A 251 3.78 0.38 12.05
CA VAL A 251 4.40 1.23 11.02
C VAL A 251 4.20 2.72 11.28
N ASP A 252 5.05 3.58 10.69
CA ASP A 252 5.15 5.01 11.03
C ASP A 252 4.55 5.94 9.98
N GLY A 253 4.15 5.39 8.85
CA GLY A 253 3.54 6.17 7.78
C GLY A 253 3.08 5.32 6.63
N PHE A 254 2.33 5.96 5.73
CA PHE A 254 1.93 5.38 4.46
C PHE A 254 2.31 6.32 3.31
N ARG A 255 2.81 5.73 2.24
CA ARG A 255 2.78 6.32 0.91
C ARG A 255 1.52 5.82 0.22
N VAL A 256 0.68 6.72 -0.19
CA VAL A 256 -0.58 6.40 -0.87
C VAL A 256 -0.35 6.39 -2.38
N ASP A 257 -0.56 5.24 -2.99
CA ASP A 257 -0.42 5.04 -4.43
C ASP A 257 -1.50 5.78 -5.21
N ALA A 258 -1.15 6.24 -6.42
CA ALA A 258 -2.06 6.71 -7.45
C ALA A 258 -3.08 7.78 -7.00
N VAL A 259 -2.70 8.70 -6.08
CA VAL A 259 -3.61 9.68 -5.44
C VAL A 259 -4.38 10.53 -6.45
N LYS A 260 -3.79 10.88 -7.60
CA LYS A 260 -4.47 11.70 -8.61
C LYS A 260 -5.69 11.01 -9.26
N HIS A 261 -5.82 9.70 -9.07
CA HIS A 261 -6.91 8.88 -9.58
C HIS A 261 -8.04 8.68 -8.57
N ILE A 262 -7.87 9.19 -7.34
CA ILE A 262 -8.82 9.07 -6.24
C ILE A 262 -9.58 10.39 -6.08
N GLY A 263 -10.87 10.34 -5.76
CA GLY A 263 -11.64 11.52 -5.42
C GLY A 263 -11.02 12.30 -4.23
N GLU A 264 -10.99 13.63 -4.32
CA GLU A 264 -10.34 14.49 -3.32
C GLU A 264 -10.91 14.29 -1.92
N LEU A 265 -12.23 14.14 -1.80
CA LEU A 265 -12.92 13.91 -0.52
C LEU A 265 -12.63 12.51 0.03
N ALA A 266 -12.59 11.50 -0.84
CA ALA A 266 -12.22 10.14 -0.45
C ALA A 266 -10.78 10.09 0.08
N CYS A 267 -9.85 10.77 -0.60
CA CYS A 267 -8.47 10.91 -0.15
C CYS A 267 -8.36 11.65 1.19
N ALA A 268 -9.08 12.77 1.36
CA ALA A 268 -9.13 13.53 2.60
C ALA A 268 -9.71 12.69 3.75
N ARG A 269 -10.79 11.94 3.49
CA ARG A 269 -11.42 11.04 4.46
C ARG A 269 -10.46 9.93 4.89
N PHE A 270 -9.81 9.28 3.93
CA PHE A 270 -8.80 8.27 4.22
C PHE A 270 -7.71 8.84 5.13
N SER A 271 -7.09 9.94 4.71
CA SER A 271 -5.97 10.56 5.42
C SER A 271 -6.33 11.00 6.84
N SER A 272 -7.53 11.57 7.03
CA SER A 272 -8.00 12.03 8.35
C SER A 272 -8.22 10.86 9.29
N ASN A 273 -8.92 9.80 8.84
CA ASN A 273 -9.22 8.63 9.68
C ASN A 273 -7.94 7.86 10.04
N ILE A 274 -7.00 7.70 9.11
CA ILE A 274 -5.71 7.06 9.37
C ILE A 274 -4.93 7.82 10.45
N ARG A 275 -4.83 9.15 10.33
CA ARG A 275 -4.12 9.98 11.33
C ARG A 275 -4.81 9.95 12.69
N GLU A 276 -6.14 10.05 12.71
CA GLU A 276 -6.91 9.98 13.94
C GLU A 276 -6.68 8.65 14.65
N TYR A 277 -6.76 7.55 13.92
CA TYR A 277 -6.49 6.22 14.49
C TYR A 277 -5.06 6.09 15.00
N ALA A 278 -4.07 6.47 14.20
CA ALA A 278 -2.66 6.46 14.61
C ALA A 278 -2.44 7.29 15.90
N TYR A 279 -3.11 8.44 16.01
CA TYR A 279 -3.06 9.26 17.21
C TYR A 279 -3.61 8.55 18.45
N THR A 280 -4.68 7.74 18.31
CA THR A 280 -5.20 6.93 19.42
C THR A 280 -4.20 5.88 19.93
N LEU A 281 -3.29 5.44 19.08
CA LEU A 281 -2.18 4.54 19.43
C LEU A 281 -0.95 5.28 19.99
N GLY A 282 -0.99 6.63 20.10
CA GLY A 282 0.13 7.46 20.53
C GLY A 282 1.11 7.84 19.41
N LYS A 283 0.88 7.46 18.16
CA LYS A 283 1.71 7.80 17.00
C LYS A 283 1.38 9.20 16.49
N ARG A 284 1.89 10.22 17.18
CA ARG A 284 1.52 11.64 16.96
C ARG A 284 2.02 12.19 15.62
N GLN A 285 3.07 11.60 15.07
CA GLN A 285 3.71 12.02 13.83
C GLN A 285 3.55 10.98 12.71
N PHE A 286 2.40 10.29 12.66
CA PHE A 286 2.14 9.35 11.57
C PHE A 286 2.15 10.06 10.22
N PHE A 287 3.01 9.62 9.30
CA PHE A 287 3.27 10.31 8.04
C PHE A 287 2.40 9.78 6.91
N LEU A 288 1.81 10.70 6.16
CA LEU A 288 1.07 10.37 4.95
C LEU A 288 1.57 11.27 3.82
N PHE A 289 1.94 10.65 2.70
CA PHE A 289 2.24 11.34 1.46
C PHE A 289 1.70 10.54 0.29
N GLY A 290 1.33 11.22 -0.79
CA GLY A 290 0.69 10.61 -1.95
C GLY A 290 1.56 10.67 -3.19
N GLU A 291 1.35 9.72 -4.10
CA GLU A 291 1.88 9.80 -5.44
C GLU A 291 0.95 10.61 -6.33
N ILE A 292 1.49 11.62 -6.99
CA ILE A 292 0.81 12.39 -8.03
C ILE A 292 1.74 12.50 -9.23
N ALA A 293 1.58 11.62 -10.20
CA ALA A 293 2.33 11.68 -11.44
C ALA A 293 1.65 12.65 -12.42
N SER A 294 1.96 13.92 -12.30
CA SER A 294 1.40 14.98 -13.18
C SER A 294 2.44 16.08 -13.43
N PRO A 295 2.44 16.69 -14.62
CA PRO A 295 3.21 17.89 -14.89
C PRO A 295 2.54 19.18 -14.39
N SER A 296 1.32 19.13 -13.86
CA SER A 296 0.52 20.30 -13.49
C SER A 296 0.52 20.55 -11.98
N ASP A 297 0.96 21.74 -11.59
CA ASP A 297 0.89 22.22 -10.20
C ASP A 297 -0.55 22.31 -9.68
N ASP A 298 -1.54 22.53 -10.56
CA ASP A 298 -2.95 22.60 -10.17
C ASP A 298 -3.45 21.26 -9.61
N ILE A 299 -2.95 20.14 -10.10
CA ILE A 299 -3.29 18.81 -9.58
C ILE A 299 -2.70 18.61 -8.17
N TYR A 300 -1.41 18.94 -7.98
CA TYR A 300 -0.80 18.88 -6.65
C TYR A 300 -1.56 19.73 -5.63
N ASN A 301 -1.91 20.96 -6.04
CA ASN A 301 -2.59 21.91 -5.16
C ASN A 301 -3.95 21.41 -4.65
N ARG A 302 -4.66 20.56 -5.41
CA ARG A 302 -5.94 19.97 -4.98
C ARG A 302 -5.76 19.09 -3.73
N TYR A 303 -4.70 18.28 -3.72
CA TYR A 303 -4.48 17.30 -2.65
C TYR A 303 -3.73 17.88 -1.43
N ILE A 304 -2.97 18.94 -1.59
CA ILE A 304 -2.27 19.62 -0.48
C ILE A 304 -3.06 20.80 0.12
N GLY A 305 -4.29 21.04 -0.36
CA GLY A 305 -5.19 22.03 0.21
C GLY A 305 -4.87 23.50 -0.12
N GLN A 306 -3.97 23.78 -1.05
CA GLN A 306 -3.61 25.15 -1.39
C GLN A 306 -4.61 25.85 -2.35
N ASN A 307 -5.52 25.11 -2.97
CA ASN A 307 -6.51 25.62 -3.93
C ASN A 307 -7.96 25.56 -3.45
N THR A 308 -8.19 25.47 -2.15
CA THR A 308 -9.54 25.39 -1.57
C THR A 308 -10.42 26.59 -1.96
N SER A 309 -9.83 27.77 -2.22
CA SER A 309 -10.57 28.97 -2.69
C SER A 309 -11.02 28.90 -4.14
N LYS A 310 -10.36 28.10 -4.99
CA LYS A 310 -10.75 27.92 -6.40
C LYS A 310 -11.78 26.80 -6.59
N ALA A 311 -11.85 25.84 -5.66
CA ALA A 311 -12.75 24.70 -5.69
C ALA A 311 -14.16 25.00 -5.15
N GLY A 312 -14.50 26.27 -4.88
CA GLY A 312 -15.84 26.65 -4.42
C GLY A 312 -16.19 26.24 -2.98
N TRP A 313 -15.21 25.92 -2.19
CA TRP A 313 -15.36 25.69 -0.75
C TRP A 313 -15.41 27.05 -0.03
N GLN A 314 -16.58 27.63 0.11
CA GLN A 314 -16.89 28.72 1.03
C GLN A 314 -17.70 28.20 2.21
#